data_8ff92cda0902b0f4ef763ebb5015fe08
#
_entry.id   8ff92cda0902b0f4ef763ebb5015fe08
#
_cell.length_a   1.000
_cell.length_b   1.000
_cell.length_c   1.000
_cell.angle_alpha   90.00
_cell.angle_beta   90.00
_cell.angle_gamma   90.00
#
_symmetry.space_group_name_H-M   'P 1'
#
loop_
_entity.id
_entity.type
_entity.pdbx_description
1 polymer ?
#
loop_
_entity_poly.entity_id
_entity_poly.type
_entity_poly.pdbx_seq_one_letter_code
_entity_poly.pdbx_strand_id
1 'polypeptide(L)'
;MKRMMEERVYGISLEVLYQEGIYSLYRMPCLGGTGCMKRYALLPGVDLVYSRYDAGSCLTQSPVIGTLMEINHCRHGRFECEFRMGSYAYLAAGDICVNMMGHPTSSSSFPLNVYEGAAIILDLPAAQQSLARAFPGICLDLNRLQQRLCGEGDIFVNHSTPVIAQTFDCLYAQENVLTPDYALLKVLEILLLLRDMPEESSGGVPYFRKEIALGVRALHDDILRQPDVHLPIEQLCARYSIGSTVLKSAFKAIYGQTIYAFLRECRMQAAAASLEGGGKSIAAIAADVGYENASKFSAAFRGVMGISPSQYRQSRCMRSL
;
A
#
# COMPACT_ATOMS: atom_id res chain seq x y z
N MET A 1 17.57 26.09 0.83
CA MET A 1 16.80 25.53 -0.29
C MET A 1 16.38 24.07 -0.08
N LYS A 2 17.27 23.13 0.40
CA LYS A 2 16.91 21.72 0.69
C LYS A 2 15.82 21.56 1.76
N ARG A 3 15.93 22.25 2.92
CA ARG A 3 14.96 22.20 4.02
C ARG A 3 13.56 22.70 3.63
N MET A 4 13.48 23.68 2.73
CA MET A 4 12.20 24.21 2.21
C MET A 4 11.43 23.20 1.37
N MET A 5 12.10 22.26 0.67
CA MET A 5 11.39 21.25 -0.14
C MET A 5 10.77 20.15 0.74
N GLU A 6 11.44 19.77 1.83
CA GLU A 6 10.96 18.80 2.80
C GLU A 6 9.68 19.28 3.51
N GLU A 7 9.70 20.53 4.01
CA GLU A 7 8.51 21.17 4.60
C GLU A 7 7.41 21.40 3.56
N ARG A 8 7.77 21.66 2.30
CA ARG A 8 6.81 21.82 1.20
C ARG A 8 6.15 20.51 0.78
N VAL A 9 6.86 19.38 0.77
CA VAL A 9 6.33 18.08 0.30
C VAL A 9 5.55 17.37 1.38
N TYR A 10 6.03 17.37 2.63
CA TYR A 10 5.44 16.58 3.71
C TYR A 10 4.76 17.41 4.80
N GLY A 11 4.89 18.74 4.77
CA GLY A 11 4.22 19.68 5.68
C GLY A 11 4.58 19.57 7.15
N ILE A 12 5.43 18.62 7.52
CA ILE A 12 5.89 18.34 8.88
C ILE A 12 7.41 18.37 8.93
N SER A 13 7.94 18.68 10.09
CA SER A 13 9.37 18.54 10.36
C SER A 13 9.69 17.05 10.51
N LEU A 14 10.32 16.45 9.50
CA LEU A 14 10.75 15.05 9.52
C LEU A 14 12.04 14.91 10.33
N GLU A 15 12.15 13.83 11.10
CA GLU A 15 13.40 13.47 11.77
C GLU A 15 14.42 12.99 10.74
N VAL A 16 15.48 13.76 10.53
CA VAL A 16 16.59 13.38 9.64
C VAL A 16 17.49 12.41 10.39
N LEU A 17 17.54 11.16 9.95
CA LEU A 17 18.41 10.12 10.50
C LEU A 17 19.82 10.18 9.89
N TYR A 18 19.89 10.51 8.60
CA TYR A 18 21.16 10.62 7.87
C TYR A 18 20.99 11.51 6.63
N GLN A 19 22.02 12.27 6.29
CA GLN A 19 22.06 13.09 5.09
C GLN A 19 23.48 13.23 4.54
N GLU A 20 23.67 12.90 3.26
CA GLU A 20 24.94 13.08 2.55
C GLU A 20 24.67 13.31 1.04
N GLY A 21 25.27 14.35 0.49
CA GLY A 21 25.14 14.67 -0.94
C GLY A 21 23.70 14.87 -1.36
N ILE A 22 23.23 14.00 -2.25
CA ILE A 22 21.85 13.97 -2.76
C ILE A 22 20.93 13.06 -1.93
N TYR A 23 21.49 12.22 -1.06
CA TYR A 23 20.79 11.22 -0.27
C TYR A 23 20.36 11.78 1.10
N SER A 24 19.15 11.45 1.50
CA SER A 24 18.64 11.73 2.83
C SER A 24 17.78 10.57 3.32
N LEU A 25 17.92 10.21 4.59
CA LEU A 25 17.12 9.19 5.28
C LEU A 25 16.33 9.85 6.39
N TYR A 26 15.02 9.59 6.40
CA TYR A 26 14.09 10.15 7.37
C TYR A 26 13.37 9.06 8.15
N ARG A 27 13.06 9.34 9.42
CA ARG A 27 12.06 8.61 10.18
C ARG A 27 10.70 9.25 9.95
N MET A 28 9.71 8.42 9.62
CA MET A 28 8.34 8.86 9.40
C MET A 28 7.51 8.72 10.68
N PRO A 29 6.68 9.70 11.02
CA PRO A 29 5.84 9.67 12.22
C PRO A 29 4.64 8.73 12.01
N CYS A 30 4.77 7.46 12.39
CA CYS A 30 3.74 6.45 12.27
C CYS A 30 2.90 6.34 13.53
N LEU A 31 1.61 6.00 13.38
CA LEU A 31 0.73 5.63 14.47
C LEU A 31 0.81 4.10 14.67
N GLY A 32 1.44 3.67 15.77
CA GLY A 32 1.57 2.25 16.12
C GLY A 32 2.47 1.50 15.13
N GLY A 33 3.77 1.77 15.14
CA GLY A 33 4.72 1.08 14.26
C GLY A 33 5.89 1.97 13.84
N THR A 34 6.57 1.58 12.78
CA THR A 34 7.75 2.28 12.27
C THR A 34 7.62 2.60 10.79
N GLY A 35 8.25 3.69 10.39
CA GLY A 35 8.35 4.08 8.98
C GLY A 35 9.67 4.77 8.68
N CYS A 36 10.20 4.52 7.51
CA CYS A 36 11.36 5.23 7.01
C CYS A 36 11.18 5.62 5.55
N MET A 37 11.87 6.68 5.16
CA MET A 37 11.87 7.21 3.82
C MET A 37 13.29 7.55 3.40
N LYS A 38 13.74 7.02 2.26
CA LYS A 38 15.00 7.35 1.61
C LYS A 38 14.71 8.28 0.44
N ARG A 39 15.34 9.44 0.37
CA ARG A 39 15.20 10.40 -0.71
C ARG A 39 16.51 10.61 -1.43
N TYR A 40 16.46 10.61 -2.75
CA TYR A 40 17.53 10.98 -3.66
C TYR A 40 17.12 12.20 -4.48
N ALA A 41 17.74 13.35 -4.23
CA ALA A 41 17.50 14.58 -4.98
C ALA A 41 18.32 14.53 -6.30
N LEU A 42 17.73 14.01 -7.37
CA LEU A 42 18.43 13.70 -8.61
C LEU A 42 18.75 14.95 -9.46
N LEU A 43 17.75 15.81 -9.64
CA LEU A 43 17.85 17.10 -10.31
C LEU A 43 17.00 18.14 -9.58
N PRO A 44 17.18 19.45 -9.84
CA PRO A 44 16.26 20.46 -9.36
C PRO A 44 14.80 20.11 -9.75
N GLY A 45 13.96 19.85 -8.77
CA GLY A 45 12.57 19.47 -8.96
C GLY A 45 12.32 18.00 -9.29
N VAL A 46 13.33 17.12 -9.26
CA VAL A 46 13.20 15.69 -9.50
C VAL A 46 13.78 14.91 -8.34
N ASP A 47 12.91 14.27 -7.58
CA ASP A 47 13.28 13.41 -6.46
C ASP A 47 12.83 11.97 -6.70
N LEU A 48 13.67 11.00 -6.33
CA LEU A 48 13.30 9.59 -6.18
C LEU A 48 13.24 9.26 -4.69
N VAL A 49 12.14 8.65 -4.28
CA VAL A 49 11.87 8.35 -2.86
C VAL A 49 11.53 6.88 -2.72
N TYR A 50 12.16 6.19 -1.78
CA TYR A 50 11.75 4.86 -1.33
C TYR A 50 11.11 4.99 0.04
N SER A 51 9.94 4.42 0.20
CA SER A 51 9.18 4.44 1.45
C SER A 51 8.94 3.02 1.94
N ARG A 52 9.16 2.80 3.24
CA ARG A 52 8.90 1.53 3.92
C ARG A 52 8.22 1.80 5.24
N TYR A 53 7.04 1.21 5.42
CA TYR A 53 6.22 1.33 6.61
C TYR A 53 5.86 -0.04 7.16
N ASP A 54 6.02 -0.23 8.45
CA ASP A 54 5.49 -1.33 9.25
C ASP A 54 4.56 -0.70 10.29
N ALA A 55 3.40 -0.24 9.83
CA ALA A 55 2.42 0.54 10.57
C ALA A 55 1.11 0.62 9.79
N GLY A 56 -0.01 0.82 10.50
CA GLY A 56 -1.33 1.01 9.87
C GLY A 56 -1.52 2.38 9.23
N SER A 57 -0.78 3.39 9.69
CA SER A 57 -0.84 4.75 9.14
C SER A 57 0.40 5.56 9.50
N CYS A 58 0.62 6.60 8.71
CA CYS A 58 1.68 7.59 8.91
C CYS A 58 1.06 8.98 8.88
N LEU A 59 1.47 9.85 9.82
CA LEU A 59 1.05 11.25 9.81
C LEU A 59 1.75 11.98 8.67
N THR A 60 0.98 12.58 7.80
CA THR A 60 1.46 13.44 6.71
C THR A 60 0.62 14.71 6.73
N GLN A 61 1.25 15.86 6.82
CA GLN A 61 0.57 17.15 6.64
C GLN A 61 1.06 17.74 5.33
N SER A 62 0.66 17.14 4.21
CA SER A 62 1.05 17.67 2.90
C SER A 62 0.41 19.06 2.70
N PRO A 63 1.20 20.11 2.57
CA PRO A 63 0.66 21.42 2.20
C PRO A 63 0.12 21.34 0.77
N VAL A 64 -0.89 22.14 0.49
CA VAL A 64 -1.46 22.27 -0.86
C VAL A 64 -0.43 22.94 -1.77
N ILE A 65 0.29 22.17 -2.58
CA ILE A 65 1.22 22.70 -3.58
C ILE A 65 0.81 22.16 -4.94
N GLY A 66 0.02 22.94 -5.66
CA GLY A 66 -0.54 22.57 -6.95
C GLY A 66 0.46 22.29 -8.09
N THR A 67 1.78 22.44 -7.84
CA THR A 67 2.84 22.16 -8.82
C THR A 67 3.56 20.83 -8.59
N LEU A 68 3.30 20.14 -7.47
CA LEU A 68 3.93 18.86 -7.16
C LEU A 68 3.11 17.71 -7.73
N MET A 69 3.74 16.89 -8.57
CA MET A 69 3.22 15.64 -9.10
C MET A 69 3.99 14.48 -8.48
N GLU A 70 3.27 13.48 -7.98
CA GLU A 70 3.83 12.23 -7.47
C GLU A 70 3.47 11.08 -8.41
N ILE A 71 4.45 10.24 -8.71
CA ILE A 71 4.29 8.96 -9.41
C ILE A 71 4.71 7.89 -8.42
N ASN A 72 3.74 7.20 -7.83
CA ASN A 72 3.96 6.21 -6.76
C ASN A 72 3.73 4.79 -7.28
N HIS A 73 4.68 3.88 -7.06
CA HIS A 73 4.57 2.46 -7.37
C HIS A 73 4.63 1.64 -6.09
N CYS A 74 3.62 0.79 -5.89
CA CYS A 74 3.56 -0.11 -4.75
C CYS A 74 4.32 -1.40 -5.04
N ARG A 75 5.35 -1.71 -4.25
CA ARG A 75 6.11 -2.96 -4.30
C ARG A 75 5.48 -4.06 -3.45
N HIS A 76 5.07 -3.69 -2.23
CA HIS A 76 4.51 -4.62 -1.25
C HIS A 76 3.50 -3.93 -0.35
N GLY A 77 2.50 -4.66 0.12
CA GLY A 77 1.46 -4.15 1.01
C GLY A 77 0.32 -3.46 0.27
N ARG A 78 -0.25 -2.45 0.91
CA ARG A 78 -1.36 -1.65 0.38
C ARG A 78 -1.19 -0.19 0.79
N PHE A 79 -1.48 0.71 -0.16
CA PHE A 79 -1.57 2.15 0.08
C PHE A 79 -2.97 2.63 -0.25
N GLU A 80 -3.58 3.37 0.67
CA GLU A 80 -4.89 3.98 0.44
C GLU A 80 -4.72 5.36 -0.20
N CYS A 81 -5.38 5.57 -1.34
CA CYS A 81 -5.48 6.85 -2.03
C CYS A 81 -6.88 7.45 -1.80
N GLU A 82 -6.94 8.64 -1.23
CA GLU A 82 -8.18 9.41 -1.08
C GLU A 82 -8.33 10.43 -2.21
N PHE A 83 -9.52 10.49 -2.80
CA PHE A 83 -9.88 11.41 -3.88
C PHE A 83 -10.71 12.58 -3.38
N ARG A 84 -10.71 13.70 -4.12
CA ARG A 84 -11.44 14.93 -3.78
C ARG A 84 -12.91 14.72 -3.40
N MET A 85 -13.59 13.76 -3.99
CA MET A 85 -15.02 13.52 -3.78
C MET A 85 -15.31 12.50 -2.68
N GLY A 86 -14.35 12.21 -1.80
CA GLY A 86 -14.51 11.22 -0.74
C GLY A 86 -14.61 9.78 -1.26
N SER A 87 -13.97 9.49 -2.37
CA SER A 87 -13.78 8.13 -2.88
C SER A 87 -12.37 7.67 -2.56
N TYR A 88 -12.21 6.35 -2.46
CA TYR A 88 -10.94 5.69 -2.14
C TYR A 88 -10.57 4.68 -3.21
N ALA A 89 -9.27 4.61 -3.53
CA ALA A 89 -8.67 3.48 -4.24
C ALA A 89 -7.52 2.92 -3.40
N TYR A 90 -7.14 1.69 -3.70
CA TYR A 90 -6.11 0.98 -2.93
C TYR A 90 -5.06 0.42 -3.86
N LEU A 91 -3.84 0.98 -3.81
CA LEU A 91 -2.71 0.45 -4.55
C LEU A 91 -2.31 -0.91 -3.96
N ALA A 92 -2.30 -1.91 -4.81
CA ALA A 92 -1.72 -3.21 -4.53
C ALA A 92 -0.27 -3.30 -5.04
N ALA A 93 0.43 -4.36 -4.68
CA ALA A 93 1.71 -4.65 -5.27
C ALA A 93 1.62 -4.74 -6.81
N GLY A 94 2.46 -3.98 -7.50
CA GLY A 94 2.48 -3.82 -8.95
C GLY A 94 1.57 -2.72 -9.50
N ASP A 95 0.83 -1.99 -8.64
CA ASP A 95 0.03 -0.85 -9.07
C ASP A 95 0.86 0.44 -9.08
N ILE A 96 0.44 1.37 -9.95
CA ILE A 96 1.00 2.72 -10.06
C ILE A 96 -0.10 3.75 -9.82
N CYS A 97 0.25 4.80 -9.09
CA CYS A 97 -0.58 5.99 -8.89
C CYS A 97 0.17 7.23 -9.37
N VAL A 98 -0.51 8.06 -10.12
CA VAL A 98 -0.02 9.41 -10.46
C VAL A 98 -1.01 10.41 -9.90
N ASN A 99 -0.55 11.31 -9.06
CA ASN A 99 -1.40 12.30 -8.41
C ASN A 99 -0.75 13.66 -8.30
N MET A 100 -1.60 14.69 -8.27
CA MET A 100 -1.16 16.03 -7.88
C MET A 100 -1.24 16.14 -6.36
N MET A 101 -0.14 16.54 -5.72
CA MET A 101 -0.07 16.75 -4.26
C MET A 101 -0.76 18.07 -3.86
N GLY A 102 -1.93 18.31 -4.44
CA GLY A 102 -2.71 19.55 -4.28
C GLY A 102 -3.76 19.51 -3.16
N HIS A 103 -3.85 18.40 -2.41
CA HIS A 103 -4.84 18.23 -1.36
C HIS A 103 -4.18 18.08 0.00
N PRO A 104 -4.69 18.75 1.06
CA PRO A 104 -4.25 18.50 2.40
C PRO A 104 -4.67 17.09 2.82
N THR A 105 -3.70 16.19 2.91
CA THR A 105 -3.88 14.88 3.55
C THR A 105 -3.31 14.96 4.96
N SER A 106 -4.11 14.51 5.94
CA SER A 106 -3.67 14.48 7.34
C SER A 106 -2.93 13.19 7.70
N SER A 107 -3.10 12.14 6.89
CA SER A 107 -2.45 10.84 7.09
C SER A 107 -2.47 10.01 5.83
N SER A 108 -1.45 9.17 5.68
CA SER A 108 -1.43 8.05 4.74
C SER A 108 -1.83 6.77 5.48
N SER A 109 -2.66 5.93 4.87
CA SER A 109 -3.18 4.69 5.48
C SER A 109 -2.68 3.46 4.74
N PHE A 110 -2.30 2.44 5.53
CA PHE A 110 -1.78 1.16 5.05
C PHE A 110 -2.64 0.01 5.61
N PRO A 111 -3.70 -0.41 4.89
CA PRO A 111 -4.68 -1.36 5.41
C PRO A 111 -4.12 -2.71 5.86
N LEU A 112 -2.96 -3.12 5.35
CA LEU A 112 -2.28 -4.36 5.75
C LEU A 112 -1.21 -4.16 6.84
N ASN A 113 -1.13 -2.95 7.44
CA ASN A 113 -0.08 -2.55 8.38
C ASN A 113 1.34 -2.65 7.79
N VAL A 114 1.45 -2.75 6.49
CA VAL A 114 2.72 -2.80 5.76
C VAL A 114 2.58 -2.10 4.42
N TYR A 115 3.60 -1.33 4.07
CA TYR A 115 3.74 -0.74 2.75
C TYR A 115 5.23 -0.59 2.41
N GLU A 116 5.57 -0.96 1.19
CA GLU A 116 6.86 -0.69 0.58
C GLU A 116 6.64 -0.22 -0.86
N GLY A 117 7.25 0.91 -1.22
CA GLY A 117 7.09 1.48 -2.55
C GLY A 117 8.18 2.46 -2.91
N ALA A 118 8.17 2.86 -4.17
CA ALA A 118 9.02 3.94 -4.68
C ALA A 118 8.17 5.01 -5.36
N ALA A 119 8.50 6.26 -5.11
CA ALA A 119 7.81 7.39 -5.70
C ALA A 119 8.79 8.32 -6.42
N ILE A 120 8.37 8.87 -7.55
CA ILE A 120 9.04 9.97 -8.24
C ILE A 120 8.23 11.23 -7.91
N ILE A 121 8.86 12.20 -7.28
CA ILE A 121 8.23 13.48 -6.94
C ILE A 121 8.80 14.56 -7.86
N LEU A 122 7.92 15.25 -8.57
CA LEU A 122 8.25 16.26 -9.56
C LEU A 122 7.64 17.62 -9.14
N ASP A 123 8.49 18.62 -8.92
CA ASP A 123 8.06 20.02 -8.99
C ASP A 123 8.02 20.41 -10.46
N LEU A 124 6.84 20.38 -11.08
CA LEU A 124 6.66 20.43 -12.54
C LEU A 124 7.46 21.55 -13.21
N PRO A 125 7.44 22.84 -12.75
CA PRO A 125 8.23 23.89 -13.39
C PRO A 125 9.74 23.66 -13.29
N ALA A 126 10.24 23.26 -12.13
CA ALA A 126 11.67 23.04 -11.91
C ALA A 126 12.15 21.76 -12.62
N ALA A 127 11.36 20.68 -12.55
CA ALA A 127 11.64 19.41 -13.22
C ALA A 127 11.66 19.58 -14.74
N GLN A 128 10.69 20.30 -15.33
CA GLN A 128 10.66 20.58 -16.77
C GLN A 128 11.94 21.27 -17.24
N GLN A 129 12.38 22.29 -16.51
CA GLN A 129 13.58 23.03 -16.85
C GLN A 129 14.86 22.17 -16.70
N SER A 130 14.98 21.42 -15.61
CA SER A 130 16.18 20.63 -15.32
C SER A 130 16.32 19.43 -16.25
N LEU A 131 15.22 18.73 -16.55
CA LEU A 131 15.20 17.61 -17.51
C LEU A 131 15.52 18.08 -18.94
N ALA A 132 14.95 19.21 -19.37
CA ALA A 132 15.25 19.76 -20.71
C ALA A 132 16.73 20.16 -20.85
N ARG A 133 17.37 20.63 -19.78
CA ARG A 133 18.82 20.91 -19.78
C ARG A 133 19.69 19.66 -19.77
N ALA A 134 19.31 18.65 -18.97
CA ALA A 134 20.07 17.42 -18.87
C ALA A 134 19.93 16.54 -20.13
N PHE A 135 18.79 16.59 -20.81
CA PHE A 135 18.45 15.76 -21.97
C PHE A 135 17.86 16.58 -23.13
N PRO A 136 18.62 17.46 -23.76
CA PRO A 136 18.11 18.41 -24.77
C PRO A 136 17.52 17.74 -26.02
N GLY A 137 17.85 16.45 -26.25
CA GLY A 137 17.30 15.67 -27.38
C GLY A 137 16.01 14.93 -27.08
N ILE A 138 15.50 15.01 -25.84
CA ILE A 138 14.30 14.30 -25.41
C ILE A 138 13.12 15.27 -25.32
N CYS A 139 12.08 15.02 -26.12
CA CYS A 139 10.84 15.78 -26.06
C CYS A 139 9.94 15.22 -24.96
N LEU A 140 9.93 15.85 -23.79
CA LEU A 140 9.09 15.51 -22.64
C LEU A 140 8.39 16.79 -22.13
N ASP A 141 7.06 16.81 -22.21
CA ASP A 141 6.21 17.88 -21.68
C ASP A 141 5.48 17.34 -20.43
N LEU A 142 5.95 17.74 -19.25
CA LEU A 142 5.41 17.31 -17.98
C LEU A 142 4.00 17.86 -17.71
N ASN A 143 3.66 19.04 -18.23
CA ASN A 143 2.31 19.60 -18.09
C ASN A 143 1.31 18.77 -18.92
N ARG A 144 1.69 18.40 -20.15
CA ARG A 144 0.85 17.52 -20.97
C ARG A 144 0.71 16.14 -20.35
N LEU A 145 1.78 15.59 -19.76
CA LEU A 145 1.74 14.32 -19.04
C LEU A 145 0.77 14.39 -17.83
N GLN A 146 0.87 15.47 -17.05
CA GLN A 146 -0.02 15.74 -15.93
C GLN A 146 -1.49 15.85 -16.36
N GLN A 147 -1.78 16.66 -17.37
CA GLN A 147 -3.14 16.82 -17.90
C GLN A 147 -3.73 15.49 -18.38
N ARG A 148 -2.92 14.68 -19.06
CA ARG A 148 -3.37 13.38 -19.58
C ARG A 148 -3.64 12.36 -18.50
N LEU A 149 -2.79 12.27 -17.47
CA LEU A 149 -2.93 11.24 -16.41
C LEU A 149 -3.86 11.68 -15.28
N CYS A 150 -3.74 12.93 -14.84
CA CYS A 150 -4.50 13.41 -13.68
C CYS A 150 -5.81 14.10 -14.10
N GLY A 151 -5.85 14.77 -15.28
CA GLY A 151 -7.04 15.46 -15.78
C GLY A 151 -7.68 16.37 -14.72
N GLU A 152 -9.02 16.35 -14.65
CA GLU A 152 -9.80 17.09 -13.65
C GLU A 152 -9.87 16.37 -12.28
N GLY A 153 -9.53 15.08 -12.23
CA GLY A 153 -9.62 14.25 -11.02
C GLY A 153 -8.39 14.30 -10.11
N ASP A 154 -7.30 14.92 -10.57
CA ASP A 154 -5.99 15.03 -9.91
C ASP A 154 -5.30 13.70 -9.54
N ILE A 155 -5.88 12.55 -9.86
CA ILE A 155 -5.34 11.23 -9.54
C ILE A 155 -5.63 10.22 -10.67
N PHE A 156 -4.61 9.46 -11.04
CA PHE A 156 -4.66 8.29 -11.91
C PHE A 156 -4.16 7.06 -11.15
N VAL A 157 -4.93 5.97 -11.13
CA VAL A 157 -4.52 4.70 -10.51
C VAL A 157 -4.76 3.57 -11.48
N ASN A 158 -3.72 2.75 -11.73
CA ASN A 158 -3.81 1.62 -12.64
C ASN A 158 -2.81 0.51 -12.28
N HIS A 159 -2.99 -0.66 -12.88
CA HIS A 159 -1.95 -1.68 -12.87
C HIS A 159 -0.78 -1.23 -13.74
N SER A 160 0.45 -1.41 -13.26
CA SER A 160 1.65 -1.11 -14.04
C SER A 160 1.71 -2.01 -15.28
N THR A 161 2.08 -1.44 -16.42
CA THR A 161 2.46 -2.29 -17.56
C THR A 161 3.69 -3.13 -17.22
N PRO A 162 3.91 -4.29 -17.84
CA PRO A 162 5.08 -5.13 -17.54
C PRO A 162 6.41 -4.37 -17.66
N VAL A 163 6.53 -3.44 -18.61
CA VAL A 163 7.75 -2.65 -18.81
C VAL A 163 7.94 -1.61 -17.70
N ILE A 164 6.88 -0.93 -17.26
CA ILE A 164 6.93 0.01 -16.13
C ILE A 164 7.28 -0.76 -14.83
N ALA A 165 6.63 -1.90 -14.57
CA ALA A 165 6.92 -2.74 -13.42
C ALA A 165 8.39 -3.19 -13.40
N GLN A 166 8.92 -3.67 -14.53
CA GLN A 166 10.32 -4.06 -14.68
C GLN A 166 11.28 -2.89 -14.41
N THR A 167 10.95 -1.67 -14.84
CA THR A 167 11.79 -0.50 -14.60
C THR A 167 11.84 -0.15 -13.11
N PHE A 168 10.71 -0.24 -12.38
CA PHE A 168 10.70 -0.11 -10.93
C PHE A 168 11.44 -1.24 -10.22
N ASP A 169 11.34 -2.49 -10.71
CA ASP A 169 12.10 -3.63 -10.15
C ASP A 169 13.61 -3.41 -10.26
N CYS A 170 14.09 -2.81 -11.36
CA CYS A 170 15.49 -2.40 -11.48
C CYS A 170 15.90 -1.37 -10.43
N LEU A 171 15.04 -0.39 -10.13
CA LEU A 171 15.28 0.59 -9.06
C LEU A 171 15.33 -0.06 -7.69
N TYR A 172 14.39 -0.97 -7.37
CA TYR A 172 14.40 -1.71 -6.11
C TYR A 172 15.61 -2.62 -5.94
N ALA A 173 16.04 -3.30 -7.02
CA ALA A 173 17.21 -4.18 -6.99
C ALA A 173 18.51 -3.42 -6.68
N GLN A 174 18.60 -2.15 -7.07
CA GLN A 174 19.76 -1.30 -6.88
C GLN A 174 19.65 -0.35 -5.68
N GLU A 175 18.58 -0.36 -4.89
CA GLU A 175 18.27 0.61 -3.83
C GLU A 175 19.46 0.91 -2.90
N ASN A 176 20.25 -0.10 -2.56
CA ASN A 176 21.38 0.04 -1.61
C ASN A 176 22.70 0.44 -2.26
N VAL A 177 22.80 0.38 -3.59
CA VAL A 177 24.01 0.71 -4.38
C VAL A 177 23.69 1.70 -5.50
N LEU A 178 22.59 2.40 -5.38
CA LEU A 178 22.02 3.28 -6.40
C LEU A 178 22.96 4.45 -6.71
N THR A 179 23.39 4.56 -7.96
CA THR A 179 24.11 5.74 -8.43
C THR A 179 23.12 6.79 -8.94
N PRO A 180 23.41 8.11 -8.77
CA PRO A 180 22.52 9.19 -9.22
C PRO A 180 22.18 9.10 -10.71
N ASP A 181 23.16 8.80 -11.54
CA ASP A 181 22.99 8.73 -12.99
C ASP A 181 22.07 7.58 -13.40
N TYR A 182 22.24 6.40 -12.80
CA TYR A 182 21.36 5.26 -13.04
C TYR A 182 19.92 5.55 -12.60
N ALA A 183 19.75 6.12 -11.41
CA ALA A 183 18.44 6.53 -10.89
C ALA A 183 17.76 7.51 -11.83
N LEU A 184 18.50 8.52 -12.31
CA LEU A 184 17.98 9.54 -13.22
C LEU A 184 17.55 8.95 -14.57
N LEU A 185 18.33 8.02 -15.13
CA LEU A 185 17.99 7.30 -16.37
C LEU A 185 16.70 6.48 -16.19
N LYS A 186 16.53 5.79 -15.05
CA LYS A 186 15.32 5.02 -14.78
C LYS A 186 14.09 5.90 -14.53
N VAL A 187 14.27 7.03 -13.86
CA VAL A 187 13.19 8.03 -13.72
C VAL A 187 12.77 8.55 -15.09
N LEU A 188 13.72 8.91 -15.95
CA LEU A 188 13.44 9.37 -17.32
C LEU A 188 12.72 8.28 -18.14
N GLU A 189 13.18 7.02 -18.06
CA GLU A 189 12.53 5.88 -18.71
C GLU A 189 11.06 5.74 -18.28
N ILE A 190 10.76 5.81 -16.98
CA ILE A 190 9.39 5.75 -16.45
C ILE A 190 8.55 6.91 -17.01
N LEU A 191 9.07 8.13 -17.03
CA LEU A 191 8.35 9.28 -17.57
C LEU A 191 8.03 9.14 -19.06
N LEU A 192 8.95 8.59 -19.85
CA LEU A 192 8.74 8.31 -21.28
C LEU A 192 7.71 7.19 -21.49
N LEU A 193 7.79 6.11 -20.71
CA LEU A 193 6.81 5.03 -20.76
C LEU A 193 5.41 5.51 -20.38
N LEU A 194 5.30 6.36 -19.37
CA LEU A 194 4.03 6.98 -19.00
C LEU A 194 3.51 7.92 -20.06
N ARG A 195 4.40 8.71 -20.74
CA ARG A 195 4.02 9.59 -21.86
C ARG A 195 3.41 8.79 -23.00
N ASP A 196 3.96 7.62 -23.31
CA ASP A 196 3.58 6.82 -24.49
C ASP A 196 2.53 5.75 -24.18
N MET A 197 2.06 5.68 -22.92
CA MET A 197 1.03 4.72 -22.49
C MET A 197 -0.30 5.00 -23.20
N PRO A 198 -0.97 3.98 -23.80
CA PRO A 198 -2.28 4.15 -24.42
C PRO A 198 -3.36 4.64 -23.46
N GLU A 199 -4.25 5.52 -23.92
CA GLU A 199 -5.37 6.04 -23.11
C GLU A 199 -6.36 4.94 -22.66
N GLU A 200 -6.52 3.90 -23.47
CA GLU A 200 -7.40 2.76 -23.20
C GLU A 200 -6.86 1.76 -22.17
N SER A 201 -5.67 1.99 -21.64
CA SER A 201 -5.03 1.11 -20.63
C SER A 201 -5.75 1.12 -19.26
N SER A 202 -6.94 1.69 -19.18
CA SER A 202 -7.73 1.83 -17.94
C SER A 202 -8.51 0.56 -17.57
N GLY A 203 -7.82 -0.56 -17.38
CA GLY A 203 -8.29 -1.66 -16.54
C GLY A 203 -8.21 -1.24 -15.08
N GLY A 204 -8.90 -0.12 -14.73
CA GLY A 204 -8.62 0.65 -13.55
C GLY A 204 -8.82 -0.10 -12.24
N VAL A 205 -7.99 0.21 -11.27
CA VAL A 205 -8.18 -0.13 -9.86
C VAL A 205 -9.55 0.39 -9.43
N PRO A 206 -10.39 -0.41 -8.79
CA PRO A 206 -11.76 0.01 -8.44
C PRO A 206 -11.76 1.12 -7.39
N TYR A 207 -12.67 2.08 -7.58
CA TYR A 207 -12.93 3.15 -6.63
C TYR A 207 -14.11 2.83 -5.74
N PHE A 208 -14.01 3.19 -4.46
CA PHE A 208 -15.08 2.97 -3.48
C PHE A 208 -15.43 4.27 -2.78
N ARG A 209 -16.72 4.50 -2.56
CA ARG A 209 -17.20 5.62 -1.73
C ARG A 209 -16.74 5.44 -0.29
N LYS A 210 -16.61 6.54 0.43
CA LYS A 210 -16.16 6.57 1.84
C LYS A 210 -16.98 5.64 2.74
N GLU A 211 -18.30 5.61 2.56
CA GLU A 211 -19.19 4.76 3.36
C GLU A 211 -18.88 3.27 3.15
N ILE A 212 -18.57 2.88 1.92
CA ILE A 212 -18.18 1.49 1.58
C ILE A 212 -16.85 1.15 2.23
N ALA A 213 -15.84 2.01 2.10
CA ALA A 213 -14.53 1.80 2.71
C ALA A 213 -14.61 1.68 4.24
N LEU A 214 -15.37 2.57 4.89
CA LEU A 214 -15.61 2.53 6.34
C LEU A 214 -16.37 1.29 6.78
N GLY A 215 -17.41 0.87 6.04
CA GLY A 215 -18.17 -0.35 6.33
C GLY A 215 -17.31 -1.60 6.20
N VAL A 216 -16.44 -1.67 5.20
CA VAL A 216 -15.50 -2.79 5.01
C VAL A 216 -14.44 -2.83 6.13
N ARG A 217 -13.94 -1.67 6.59
CA ARG A 217 -13.03 -1.62 7.74
C ARG A 217 -13.71 -2.07 9.03
N ALA A 218 -14.94 -1.62 9.28
CA ALA A 218 -15.72 -2.07 10.43
C ALA A 218 -15.96 -3.59 10.40
N LEU A 219 -16.24 -4.17 9.22
CA LEU A 219 -16.34 -5.62 9.06
C LEU A 219 -15.04 -6.33 9.38
N HIS A 220 -13.91 -5.82 8.88
CA HIS A 220 -12.59 -6.38 9.17
C HIS A 220 -12.31 -6.40 10.69
N ASP A 221 -12.56 -5.29 11.38
CA ASP A 221 -12.36 -5.16 12.81
C ASP A 221 -13.30 -6.06 13.62
N ASP A 222 -14.54 -6.24 13.14
CA ASP A 222 -15.49 -7.17 13.78
C ASP A 222 -15.03 -8.62 13.64
N ILE A 223 -14.48 -9.01 12.48
CA ILE A 223 -13.90 -10.35 12.30
C ILE A 223 -12.70 -10.58 13.23
N LEU A 224 -11.82 -9.58 13.38
CA LEU A 224 -10.68 -9.68 14.30
C LEU A 224 -11.12 -9.84 15.77
N ARG A 225 -12.18 -9.13 16.18
CA ARG A 225 -12.69 -9.19 17.55
C ARG A 225 -13.40 -10.49 17.86
N GLN A 226 -14.14 -11.06 16.90
CA GLN A 226 -15.00 -12.23 17.09
C GLN A 226 -14.94 -13.18 15.88
N PRO A 227 -13.81 -13.87 15.68
CA PRO A 227 -13.63 -14.74 14.51
C PRO A 227 -14.49 -16.02 14.55
N ASP A 228 -14.97 -16.44 15.74
CA ASP A 228 -15.85 -17.59 15.96
C ASP A 228 -17.27 -17.39 15.42
N VAL A 229 -17.74 -16.13 15.36
CA VAL A 229 -19.11 -15.83 14.92
C VAL A 229 -19.30 -16.17 13.44
N HIS A 230 -20.28 -17.05 13.13
CA HIS A 230 -20.67 -17.35 11.78
C HIS A 230 -21.61 -16.26 11.26
N LEU A 231 -21.13 -15.45 10.32
CA LEU A 231 -21.93 -14.40 9.69
C LEU A 231 -22.14 -14.73 8.20
N PRO A 232 -23.33 -15.20 7.80
CA PRO A 232 -23.71 -15.30 6.39
C PRO A 232 -23.54 -13.96 5.68
N ILE A 233 -23.18 -13.99 4.40
CA ILE A 233 -22.91 -12.77 3.63
C ILE A 233 -24.13 -11.83 3.59
N GLU A 234 -25.34 -12.39 3.62
CA GLU A 234 -26.60 -11.64 3.65
C GLU A 234 -26.74 -10.80 4.92
N GLN A 235 -26.34 -11.35 6.06
CA GLN A 235 -26.33 -10.63 7.35
C GLN A 235 -25.27 -9.54 7.38
N LEU A 236 -24.08 -9.78 6.80
CA LEU A 236 -23.05 -8.76 6.64
C LEU A 236 -23.53 -7.62 5.74
N CYS A 237 -24.18 -7.96 4.62
CA CYS A 237 -24.76 -6.96 3.72
C CYS A 237 -25.81 -6.09 4.40
N ALA A 238 -26.71 -6.71 5.19
CA ALA A 238 -27.71 -5.98 5.97
C ALA A 238 -27.07 -5.08 7.05
N ARG A 239 -26.11 -5.60 7.79
CA ARG A 239 -25.43 -4.90 8.91
C ARG A 239 -24.67 -3.66 8.45
N TYR A 240 -23.98 -3.75 7.30
CA TYR A 240 -23.18 -2.63 6.78
C TYR A 240 -23.89 -1.83 5.67
N SER A 241 -25.11 -2.22 5.30
CA SER A 241 -25.89 -1.58 4.21
C SER A 241 -25.11 -1.56 2.87
N ILE A 242 -24.37 -2.64 2.57
CA ILE A 242 -23.55 -2.78 1.37
C ILE A 242 -23.96 -4.04 0.61
N GLY A 243 -24.24 -3.91 -0.69
CA GLY A 243 -24.59 -5.06 -1.54
C GLY A 243 -23.43 -6.09 -1.63
N SER A 244 -23.78 -7.38 -1.74
CA SER A 244 -22.82 -8.50 -1.61
C SER A 244 -21.65 -8.45 -2.60
N THR A 245 -21.90 -8.07 -3.85
CA THR A 245 -20.86 -7.92 -4.88
C THR A 245 -19.87 -6.80 -4.51
N VAL A 246 -20.39 -5.65 -4.09
CA VAL A 246 -19.58 -4.49 -3.70
C VAL A 246 -18.79 -4.80 -2.43
N LEU A 247 -19.42 -5.43 -1.42
CA LEU A 247 -18.76 -5.81 -0.16
C LEU A 247 -17.58 -6.77 -0.42
N LYS A 248 -17.77 -7.80 -1.25
CA LYS A 248 -16.73 -8.77 -1.61
C LYS A 248 -15.60 -8.12 -2.40
N SER A 249 -15.91 -7.30 -3.41
CA SER A 249 -14.90 -6.61 -4.23
C SER A 249 -14.12 -5.59 -3.43
N ALA A 250 -14.79 -4.78 -2.60
CA ALA A 250 -14.14 -3.78 -1.76
C ALA A 250 -13.25 -4.43 -0.69
N PHE A 251 -13.72 -5.48 -0.01
CA PHE A 251 -12.90 -6.20 0.96
C PHE A 251 -11.63 -6.78 0.31
N LYS A 252 -11.76 -7.39 -0.88
CA LYS A 252 -10.62 -7.92 -1.63
C LYS A 252 -9.67 -6.82 -2.09
N ALA A 253 -10.18 -5.67 -2.54
CA ALA A 253 -9.36 -4.54 -2.94
C ALA A 253 -8.58 -3.95 -1.76
N ILE A 254 -9.22 -3.80 -0.59
CA ILE A 254 -8.62 -3.22 0.61
C ILE A 254 -7.60 -4.18 1.25
N TYR A 255 -7.99 -5.45 1.44
CA TYR A 255 -7.21 -6.41 2.23
C TYR A 255 -6.50 -7.51 1.39
N GLY A 256 -6.63 -7.49 0.07
CA GLY A 256 -5.94 -8.42 -0.83
C GLY A 256 -6.52 -9.82 -0.89
N GLN A 257 -7.49 -10.17 -0.02
CA GLN A 257 -8.09 -11.49 0.07
C GLN A 257 -9.60 -11.42 0.26
N THR A 258 -10.29 -12.56 0.10
CA THR A 258 -11.74 -12.61 0.30
C THR A 258 -12.10 -12.59 1.78
N ILE A 259 -13.32 -12.14 2.11
CA ILE A 259 -13.84 -12.13 3.50
C ILE A 259 -13.69 -13.51 4.15
N TYR A 260 -14.06 -14.59 3.42
CA TYR A 260 -13.97 -15.95 3.95
C TYR A 260 -12.53 -16.47 4.12
N ALA A 261 -11.61 -16.05 3.26
CA ALA A 261 -10.20 -16.39 3.42
C ALA A 261 -9.62 -15.71 4.67
N PHE A 262 -9.92 -14.45 4.87
CA PHE A 262 -9.52 -13.68 6.05
C PHE A 262 -10.11 -14.26 7.34
N LEU A 263 -11.42 -14.51 7.37
CA LEU A 263 -12.09 -15.16 8.52
C LEU A 263 -11.46 -16.51 8.87
N ARG A 264 -11.19 -17.33 7.84
CA ARG A 264 -10.53 -18.63 8.05
C ARG A 264 -9.15 -18.47 8.67
N GLU A 265 -8.36 -17.51 8.21
CA GLU A 265 -7.03 -17.21 8.76
C GLU A 265 -7.12 -16.78 10.22
N CYS A 266 -7.99 -15.83 10.57
CA CYS A 266 -8.22 -15.39 11.94
C CYS A 266 -8.62 -16.55 12.86
N ARG A 267 -9.51 -17.45 12.39
CA ARG A 267 -9.91 -18.65 13.16
C ARG A 267 -8.74 -19.59 13.41
N MET A 268 -7.88 -19.81 12.41
CA MET A 268 -6.72 -20.70 12.55
C MET A 268 -5.67 -20.10 13.46
N GLN A 269 -5.48 -18.78 13.47
CA GLN A 269 -4.59 -18.08 14.41
C GLN A 269 -5.13 -18.19 15.86
N ALA A 270 -6.44 -17.99 16.08
CA ALA A 270 -7.06 -18.17 17.39
C ALA A 270 -6.94 -19.63 17.88
N ALA A 271 -7.12 -20.59 16.97
CA ALA A 271 -6.95 -22.01 17.30
C ALA A 271 -5.48 -22.33 17.64
N ALA A 272 -4.52 -21.77 16.93
CA ALA A 272 -3.09 -21.95 17.24
C ALA A 272 -2.73 -21.43 18.63
N ALA A 273 -3.21 -20.25 19.01
CA ALA A 273 -3.05 -19.70 20.37
C ALA A 273 -3.67 -20.63 21.43
N SER A 274 -4.88 -21.18 21.16
CA SER A 274 -5.52 -22.13 22.06
C SER A 274 -4.79 -23.48 22.17
N LEU A 275 -4.12 -23.93 21.09
CA LEU A 275 -3.29 -25.13 21.10
C LEU A 275 -2.02 -24.96 21.95
N GLU A 276 -1.44 -23.75 21.97
CA GLU A 276 -0.27 -23.40 22.80
C GLU A 276 -0.61 -23.35 24.30
N GLY A 277 -1.81 -22.86 24.65
CA GLY A 277 -2.26 -22.76 26.04
C GLY A 277 -2.53 -24.10 26.73
N GLY A 278 -2.64 -25.22 26.00
CA GLY A 278 -2.88 -26.56 26.54
C GLY A 278 -4.31 -26.74 27.08
N GLY A 279 -4.59 -27.91 27.62
CA GLY A 279 -5.83 -28.20 28.40
C GLY A 279 -7.06 -28.55 27.59
N LYS A 280 -7.31 -28.01 26.39
CA LYS A 280 -8.48 -28.29 25.56
C LYS A 280 -8.20 -29.42 24.55
N SER A 281 -9.20 -30.27 24.25
CA SER A 281 -9.11 -31.22 23.16
C SER A 281 -9.11 -30.49 21.80
N ILE A 282 -8.57 -31.13 20.76
CA ILE A 282 -8.58 -30.56 19.39
C ILE A 282 -10.03 -30.34 18.91
N ALA A 283 -10.96 -31.25 19.29
CA ALA A 283 -12.36 -31.11 18.95
C ALA A 283 -13.01 -29.91 19.67
N ALA A 284 -12.67 -29.66 20.94
CA ALA A 284 -13.16 -28.49 21.67
C ALA A 284 -12.62 -27.18 21.04
N ILE A 285 -11.34 -27.12 20.68
CA ILE A 285 -10.76 -25.96 20.01
C ILE A 285 -11.41 -25.74 18.64
N ALA A 286 -11.70 -26.82 17.87
CA ALA A 286 -12.42 -26.70 16.60
C ALA A 286 -13.80 -26.05 16.80
N ALA A 287 -14.55 -26.47 17.82
CA ALA A 287 -15.85 -25.88 18.16
C ALA A 287 -15.73 -24.41 18.57
N ASP A 288 -14.76 -24.07 19.42
CA ASP A 288 -14.50 -22.71 19.90
C ASP A 288 -14.20 -21.71 18.74
N VAL A 289 -13.63 -22.20 17.64
CA VAL A 289 -13.34 -21.35 16.47
C VAL A 289 -14.37 -21.52 15.33
N GLY A 290 -15.57 -22.06 15.66
CA GLY A 290 -16.72 -22.12 14.77
C GLY A 290 -16.69 -23.25 13.74
N TYR A 291 -16.01 -24.39 14.04
CA TYR A 291 -16.04 -25.59 13.21
C TYR A 291 -16.81 -26.72 13.89
N GLU A 292 -17.93 -27.12 13.31
CA GLU A 292 -18.72 -28.28 13.77
C GLU A 292 -18.03 -29.61 13.49
N ASN A 293 -17.13 -29.66 12.51
CA ASN A 293 -16.48 -30.89 12.05
C ASN A 293 -14.95 -30.80 12.24
N ALA A 294 -14.41 -31.65 13.13
CA ALA A 294 -12.98 -31.69 13.45
C ALA A 294 -12.07 -32.03 12.24
N SER A 295 -12.58 -32.83 11.27
CA SER A 295 -11.83 -33.16 10.08
C SER A 295 -11.71 -31.94 9.13
N LYS A 296 -12.81 -31.19 8.95
CA LYS A 296 -12.78 -29.92 8.20
C LYS A 296 -11.88 -28.88 8.87
N PHE A 297 -11.93 -28.79 10.21
CA PHE A 297 -11.01 -27.96 10.98
C PHE A 297 -9.55 -28.34 10.76
N SER A 298 -9.21 -29.64 10.88
CA SER A 298 -7.84 -30.11 10.72
C SER A 298 -7.30 -29.84 9.31
N ALA A 299 -8.12 -29.99 8.28
CA ALA A 299 -7.77 -29.66 6.90
C ALA A 299 -7.54 -28.14 6.71
N ALA A 300 -8.43 -27.30 7.25
CA ALA A 300 -8.29 -25.84 7.22
C ALA A 300 -7.04 -25.35 7.98
N PHE A 301 -6.79 -25.92 9.17
CA PHE A 301 -5.64 -25.61 9.99
C PHE A 301 -4.32 -25.96 9.28
N ARG A 302 -4.24 -27.17 8.69
CA ARG A 302 -3.07 -27.55 7.89
C ARG A 302 -2.88 -26.62 6.69
N GLY A 303 -3.97 -26.21 6.02
CA GLY A 303 -3.91 -25.32 4.88
C GLY A 303 -3.36 -23.92 5.21
N VAL A 304 -3.55 -23.44 6.46
CA VAL A 304 -3.08 -22.13 6.92
C VAL A 304 -1.73 -22.23 7.64
N MET A 305 -1.57 -23.20 8.55
CA MET A 305 -0.38 -23.34 9.41
C MET A 305 0.69 -24.28 8.86
N GLY A 306 0.43 -24.97 7.73
CA GLY A 306 1.36 -25.90 7.10
C GLY A 306 1.43 -27.29 7.74
N ILE A 307 1.01 -27.44 9.01
CA ILE A 307 1.05 -28.70 9.78
C ILE A 307 -0.30 -28.98 10.45
N SER A 308 -0.53 -30.23 10.87
CA SER A 308 -1.78 -30.58 11.56
C SER A 308 -1.88 -29.98 12.97
N PRO A 309 -3.09 -29.78 13.55
CA PRO A 309 -3.26 -29.30 14.92
C PRO A 309 -2.50 -30.11 15.96
N SER A 310 -2.46 -31.45 15.80
CA SER A 310 -1.72 -32.35 16.69
C SER A 310 -0.22 -32.13 16.63
N GLN A 311 0.32 -32.03 15.39
CA GLN A 311 1.75 -31.75 15.16
C GLN A 311 2.11 -30.34 15.69
N TYR A 312 1.26 -29.35 15.48
CA TYR A 312 1.46 -27.98 15.97
C TYR A 312 1.56 -27.98 17.52
N ARG A 313 0.63 -28.60 18.22
CA ARG A 313 0.66 -28.75 19.68
C ARG A 313 1.94 -29.42 20.16
N GLN A 314 2.33 -30.55 19.55
CA GLN A 314 3.54 -31.29 19.93
C GLN A 314 4.81 -30.46 19.73
N SER A 315 4.93 -29.73 18.62
CA SER A 315 6.09 -28.89 18.33
C SER A 315 6.30 -27.74 19.32
N ARG A 316 5.19 -27.23 19.92
CA ARG A 316 5.25 -26.15 20.91
C ARG A 316 5.53 -26.66 22.33
N CYS A 317 4.99 -27.83 22.72
CA CYS A 317 5.35 -28.47 23.98
C CYS A 317 6.85 -28.77 24.11
N MET A 318 7.54 -29.09 22.99
CA MET A 318 8.99 -29.32 22.99
C MET A 318 9.84 -28.04 23.08
N ARG A 319 9.27 -26.85 22.82
CA ARG A 319 9.98 -25.56 22.94
C ARG A 319 9.86 -24.93 24.34
N SER A 320 9.00 -25.46 25.17
CA SER A 320 8.74 -24.98 26.53
C SER A 320 9.48 -25.81 27.60
N LEU A 321 10.27 -26.79 27.19
CA LEU A 321 11.24 -27.59 27.98
C LEU A 321 12.68 -27.16 27.61
#